data_3e1d8c06ca242987efaf5e764cb3da38
#
_entry.id   3e1d8c06ca242987efaf5e764cb3da38
#
_cell.length_a   1.000
_cell.length_b   1.000
_cell.length_c   1.000
_cell.angle_alpha   90.00
_cell.angle_beta   90.00
_cell.angle_gamma   90.00
#
_symmetry.space_group_name_H-M   'P 1'
#
loop_
_entity.id
_entity.type
_entity.pdbx_description
1 polymer ?
#
loop_
_entity_poly.entity_id
_entity_poly.type
_entity_poly.pdbx_seq_one_letter_code
_entity_poly.pdbx_strand_id
1 'polypeptide(L)'
;SYGYSSDPKQFIKEIIEEAKKILIETNTKEYKTTKLSEIALETVDITGVAFYSLGKYRKNINDENLKEYLRLFEKYFLKSFTSRLTDYSDPKINVISTNIINEKYTIVKSVLVGTDKKPEVSIEWRVYTKNPEKPMIRDLIIEGLSLARTQKEEFSSVIETNNGDVSKLFETLKEFVAK
;
A
#
# COMPACT_ATOMS: atom_id res chain seq x y z
N SER A 1 15.37 1.35 16.88
CA SER A 1 14.07 0.77 17.27
C SER A 1 12.97 1.23 16.30
N TYR A 2 11.93 0.44 16.17
CA TYR A 2 10.79 0.79 15.34
C TYR A 2 9.98 1.89 16.03
N GLY A 3 9.61 2.94 15.31
CA GLY A 3 8.89 4.09 15.87
C GLY A 3 7.40 3.85 16.15
N TYR A 4 6.86 2.71 15.72
CA TYR A 4 5.45 2.37 15.85
C TYR A 4 5.21 1.26 16.88
N SER A 5 3.97 1.17 17.37
CA SER A 5 3.56 0.12 18.30
C SER A 5 3.71 -1.28 17.70
N SER A 6 4.01 -2.25 18.52
CA SER A 6 4.01 -3.66 18.13
C SER A 6 2.59 -4.26 18.12
N ASP A 7 1.62 -3.62 18.76
CA ASP A 7 0.23 -4.03 18.71
C ASP A 7 -0.41 -3.63 17.38
N PRO A 8 -0.94 -4.56 16.58
CA PRO A 8 -1.46 -4.25 15.25
C PRO A 8 -2.54 -3.16 15.21
N LYS A 9 -3.45 -3.17 16.17
CA LYS A 9 -4.51 -2.17 16.23
C LYS A 9 -3.94 -0.77 16.51
N GLN A 10 -3.07 -0.66 17.49
CA GLN A 10 -2.41 0.59 17.86
C GLN A 10 -1.50 1.08 16.73
N PHE A 11 -0.79 0.16 16.09
CA PHE A 11 0.04 0.44 14.92
C PHE A 11 -0.76 1.15 13.82
N ILE A 12 -1.92 0.61 13.47
CA ILE A 12 -2.78 1.22 12.43
C ILE A 12 -3.33 2.56 12.90
N LYS A 13 -3.74 2.68 14.18
CA LYS A 13 -4.21 3.96 14.72
C LYS A 13 -3.15 5.05 14.61
N GLU A 14 -1.90 4.73 14.93
CA GLU A 14 -0.77 5.67 14.85
C GLU A 14 -0.52 6.14 13.43
N ILE A 15 -0.58 5.22 12.47
CA ILE A 15 -0.40 5.54 11.05
C ILE A 15 -1.52 6.48 10.57
N ILE A 16 -2.76 6.17 10.91
CA ILE A 16 -3.92 6.98 10.53
C ILE A 16 -3.78 8.39 11.10
N GLU A 17 -3.40 8.54 12.37
CA GLU A 17 -3.20 9.84 12.99
C GLU A 17 -2.09 10.65 12.34
N GLU A 18 -0.94 10.02 12.06
CA GLU A 18 0.16 10.70 11.37
C GLU A 18 -0.24 11.16 9.98
N ALA A 19 -0.86 10.29 9.20
CA ALA A 19 -1.31 10.63 7.85
C ALA A 19 -2.34 11.76 7.90
N LYS A 20 -3.27 11.71 8.84
CA LYS A 20 -4.28 12.76 9.01
C LYS A 20 -3.64 14.12 9.32
N LYS A 21 -2.67 14.18 10.23
CA LYS A 21 -1.96 15.43 10.56
C LYS A 21 -1.33 16.05 9.31
N ILE A 22 -0.72 15.23 8.47
CA ILE A 22 -0.12 15.70 7.23
C ILE A 22 -1.18 16.23 6.27
N LEU A 23 -2.29 15.50 6.11
CA LEU A 23 -3.35 15.87 5.17
C LEU A 23 -4.08 17.16 5.54
N ILE A 24 -4.32 17.39 6.83
CA ILE A 24 -5.01 18.60 7.30
C ILE A 24 -4.12 19.83 7.39
N GLU A 25 -2.81 19.65 7.41
CA GLU A 25 -1.85 20.74 7.51
C GLU A 25 -1.90 21.65 6.29
N THR A 26 -1.76 22.96 6.51
CA THR A 26 -1.63 23.91 5.41
C THR A 26 -0.21 23.85 4.86
N ASN A 27 -0.06 23.11 3.76
CA ASN A 27 1.25 22.94 3.12
C ASN A 27 1.07 22.55 1.64
N THR A 28 2.18 22.50 0.91
CA THR A 28 2.16 22.13 -0.51
C THR A 28 1.84 20.65 -0.69
N LYS A 29 1.31 20.32 -1.86
CA LYS A 29 1.07 18.93 -2.24
C LYS A 29 2.38 18.13 -2.25
N GLU A 30 3.47 18.74 -2.71
CA GLU A 30 4.79 18.11 -2.72
C GLU A 30 5.27 17.74 -1.32
N TYR A 31 5.11 18.65 -0.36
CA TYR A 31 5.44 18.38 1.03
C TYR A 31 4.65 17.20 1.57
N LYS A 32 3.33 17.22 1.37
CA LYS A 32 2.43 16.16 1.83
C LYS A 32 2.81 14.81 1.20
N THR A 33 3.08 14.80 -0.10
CA THR A 33 3.50 13.60 -0.82
C THR A 33 4.79 13.02 -0.23
N THR A 34 5.77 13.87 0.05
CA THR A 34 7.05 13.44 0.65
C THR A 34 6.83 12.83 2.03
N LYS A 35 6.04 13.49 2.88
CA LYS A 35 5.77 13.02 4.24
C LYS A 35 4.97 11.72 4.27
N LEU A 36 3.96 11.60 3.41
CA LEU A 36 3.18 10.36 3.29
C LEU A 36 4.04 9.21 2.75
N SER A 37 4.94 9.51 1.83
CA SER A 37 5.90 8.50 1.31
C SER A 37 6.82 7.99 2.40
N GLU A 38 7.31 8.86 3.28
CA GLU A 38 8.14 8.46 4.43
C GLU A 38 7.40 7.48 5.34
N ILE A 39 6.12 7.75 5.62
CA ILE A 39 5.28 6.84 6.41
C ILE A 39 5.15 5.50 5.71
N ALA A 40 4.84 5.50 4.42
CA ALA A 40 4.67 4.26 3.65
C ALA A 40 5.95 3.43 3.59
N LEU A 41 7.10 4.08 3.38
CA LEU A 41 8.41 3.39 3.36
C LEU A 41 8.71 2.68 4.68
N GLU A 42 8.29 3.26 5.79
CA GLU A 42 8.53 2.69 7.11
C GLU A 42 7.52 1.59 7.49
N THR A 43 6.26 1.72 7.05
CA THR A 43 5.15 0.91 7.58
C THR A 43 4.61 -0.14 6.61
N VAL A 44 4.84 0.01 5.31
CA VAL A 44 4.37 -0.95 4.29
C VAL A 44 5.52 -1.84 3.87
N ASP A 45 5.26 -3.14 3.80
CA ASP A 45 6.21 -4.09 3.22
C ASP A 45 6.14 -4.01 1.70
N ILE A 46 6.71 -2.95 1.15
CA ILE A 46 6.64 -2.65 -0.30
C ILE A 46 7.30 -3.76 -1.11
N THR A 47 8.43 -4.29 -0.65
CA THR A 47 9.12 -5.41 -1.32
C THR A 47 8.24 -6.64 -1.37
N GLY A 48 7.58 -6.99 -0.27
CA GLY A 48 6.65 -8.11 -0.23
C GLY A 48 5.47 -7.94 -1.18
N VAL A 49 4.90 -6.74 -1.24
CA VAL A 49 3.81 -6.42 -2.17
C VAL A 49 4.30 -6.48 -3.62
N ALA A 50 5.51 -5.99 -3.88
CA ALA A 50 6.12 -6.03 -5.21
C ALA A 50 6.26 -7.47 -5.72
N PHE A 51 6.78 -8.38 -4.90
CA PHE A 51 6.90 -9.79 -5.26
C PHE A 51 5.55 -10.45 -5.49
N TYR A 52 4.60 -10.20 -4.60
CA TYR A 52 3.24 -10.71 -4.74
C TYR A 52 2.62 -10.27 -6.08
N SER A 53 2.83 -9.01 -6.47
CA SER A 53 2.26 -8.44 -7.69
C SER A 53 2.79 -9.08 -8.97
N LEU A 54 3.97 -9.68 -8.96
CA LEU A 54 4.51 -10.42 -10.11
C LEU A 54 3.85 -11.80 -10.28
N GLY A 55 3.34 -12.38 -9.18
CA GLY A 55 2.74 -13.71 -9.23
C GLY A 55 3.68 -14.76 -9.81
N LYS A 56 3.17 -15.56 -10.75
CA LYS A 56 3.95 -16.63 -11.41
C LYS A 56 5.12 -16.12 -12.22
N TYR A 57 5.10 -14.88 -12.66
CA TYR A 57 6.15 -14.29 -13.51
C TYR A 57 7.45 -14.01 -12.76
N ARG A 58 7.42 -14.01 -11.44
CA ARG A 58 8.63 -13.86 -10.61
C ARG A 58 9.71 -14.86 -10.99
N LYS A 59 9.32 -16.09 -11.33
CA LYS A 59 10.25 -17.19 -11.68
C LYS A 59 11.03 -16.94 -12.96
N ASN A 60 10.52 -16.08 -13.83
CA ASN A 60 11.07 -15.83 -15.16
C ASN A 60 11.97 -14.60 -15.21
N ILE A 61 12.26 -13.99 -14.06
CA ILE A 61 13.03 -12.76 -13.98
C ILE A 61 14.39 -13.08 -13.34
N ASN A 62 15.48 -12.66 -13.99
CA ASN A 62 16.82 -12.82 -13.42
C ASN A 62 17.04 -11.79 -12.30
N ASP A 63 18.09 -11.99 -11.51
CA ASP A 63 18.37 -11.16 -10.32
C ASP A 63 18.56 -9.68 -10.65
N GLU A 64 19.23 -9.38 -11.76
CA GLU A 64 19.46 -7.99 -12.18
C GLU A 64 18.15 -7.27 -12.52
N ASN A 65 17.31 -7.92 -13.32
CA ASN A 65 16.00 -7.38 -13.69
C ASN A 65 15.06 -7.31 -12.48
N LEU A 66 15.21 -8.22 -11.53
CA LEU A 66 14.43 -8.20 -10.31
C LEU A 66 14.76 -6.97 -9.46
N LYS A 67 16.03 -6.60 -9.35
CA LYS A 67 16.47 -5.39 -8.65
C LYS A 67 15.89 -4.13 -9.29
N GLU A 68 15.91 -4.08 -10.63
CA GLU A 68 15.31 -2.96 -11.37
C GLU A 68 13.80 -2.89 -11.14
N TYR A 69 13.12 -4.04 -11.18
CA TYR A 69 11.69 -4.10 -10.91
C TYR A 69 11.34 -3.57 -9.52
N LEU A 70 12.07 -4.00 -8.49
CA LEU A 70 11.82 -3.54 -7.12
C LEU A 70 11.98 -2.03 -6.98
N ARG A 71 12.98 -1.46 -7.63
CA ARG A 71 13.19 -0.02 -7.64
C ARG A 71 12.05 0.72 -8.35
N LEU A 72 11.61 0.21 -9.49
CA LEU A 72 10.50 0.78 -10.26
C LEU A 72 9.18 0.64 -9.50
N PHE A 73 8.94 -0.53 -8.90
CA PHE A 73 7.72 -0.78 -8.14
C PHE A 73 7.61 0.17 -6.96
N GLU A 74 8.68 0.39 -6.22
CA GLU A 74 8.67 1.31 -5.09
C GLU A 74 8.25 2.71 -5.53
N LYS A 75 8.84 3.24 -6.59
CA LYS A 75 8.48 4.56 -7.13
C LYS A 75 7.03 4.60 -7.61
N TYR A 76 6.61 3.58 -8.33
CA TYR A 76 5.24 3.44 -8.81
C TYR A 76 4.24 3.39 -7.64
N PHE A 77 4.52 2.56 -6.65
CA PHE A 77 3.67 2.40 -5.48
C PHE A 77 3.51 3.73 -4.72
N LEU A 78 4.60 4.39 -4.42
CA LEU A 78 4.57 5.65 -3.67
C LEU A 78 3.82 6.74 -4.43
N LYS A 79 4.04 6.86 -5.73
CA LYS A 79 3.35 7.84 -6.57
C LYS A 79 1.84 7.55 -6.62
N SER A 80 1.46 6.31 -6.88
CA SER A 80 0.07 5.90 -6.96
C SER A 80 -0.67 6.11 -5.64
N PHE A 81 -0.04 5.70 -4.53
CA PHE A 81 -0.61 5.79 -3.20
C PHE A 81 -0.78 7.25 -2.75
N THR A 82 0.28 8.06 -2.86
CA THR A 82 0.25 9.44 -2.39
C THR A 82 -0.69 10.32 -3.21
N SER A 83 -0.80 10.08 -4.53
CA SER A 83 -1.70 10.86 -5.37
C SER A 83 -3.17 10.63 -4.99
N ARG A 84 -3.52 9.45 -4.53
CA ARG A 84 -4.88 9.16 -4.03
C ARG A 84 -5.14 9.79 -2.67
N LEU A 85 -4.17 9.70 -1.76
CA LEU A 85 -4.32 10.22 -0.41
C LEU A 85 -4.40 11.73 -0.37
N THR A 86 -3.63 12.44 -1.18
CA THR A 86 -3.60 13.90 -1.18
C THR A 86 -4.91 14.53 -1.66
N ASP A 87 -5.84 13.75 -2.22
CA ASP A 87 -7.18 14.22 -2.55
C ASP A 87 -8.07 14.39 -1.30
N TYR A 88 -7.69 13.79 -0.17
CA TYR A 88 -8.42 13.96 1.08
C TYR A 88 -7.85 15.12 1.88
N SER A 89 -8.73 15.98 2.40
CA SER A 89 -8.30 17.12 3.23
C SER A 89 -8.50 16.89 4.72
N ASP A 90 -9.52 16.13 5.11
CA ASP A 90 -9.82 15.83 6.52
C ASP A 90 -10.55 14.48 6.63
N PRO A 91 -9.88 13.37 6.33
CA PRO A 91 -10.51 12.05 6.42
C PRO A 91 -10.71 11.67 7.88
N LYS A 92 -11.85 11.03 8.18
CA LYS A 92 -12.15 10.50 9.50
C LYS A 92 -12.26 9.00 9.40
N ILE A 93 -11.25 8.30 9.94
CA ILE A 93 -11.18 6.85 9.93
C ILE A 93 -11.23 6.34 11.35
N ASN A 94 -12.24 5.51 11.64
CA ASN A 94 -12.42 4.88 12.94
C ASN A 94 -11.97 3.43 12.88
N VAL A 95 -10.99 3.06 13.70
CA VAL A 95 -10.56 1.68 13.87
C VAL A 95 -11.56 0.98 14.78
N ILE A 96 -12.14 -0.14 14.30
CA ILE A 96 -13.25 -0.82 14.96
C ILE A 96 -12.78 -2.04 15.74
N SER A 97 -12.03 -2.94 15.11
CA SER A 97 -11.70 -4.24 15.67
C SER A 97 -10.48 -4.87 15.00
N THR A 98 -9.99 -5.93 15.60
CA THR A 98 -8.94 -6.74 15.02
C THR A 98 -9.39 -8.21 14.95
N ASN A 99 -8.87 -8.92 13.96
CA ASN A 99 -9.10 -10.35 13.79
C ASN A 99 -7.79 -11.03 13.43
N ILE A 100 -7.29 -11.87 14.32
CA ILE A 100 -6.08 -12.65 14.07
C ILE A 100 -6.42 -13.79 13.12
N ILE A 101 -5.85 -13.77 11.93
CA ILE A 101 -6.08 -14.81 10.91
C ILE A 101 -5.21 -16.03 11.21
N ASN A 102 -3.93 -15.81 11.48
CA ASN A 102 -2.97 -16.84 11.86
C ASN A 102 -1.75 -16.13 12.48
N GLU A 103 -0.67 -16.86 12.73
CA GLU A 103 0.54 -16.29 13.34
C GLU A 103 1.24 -15.23 12.46
N LYS A 104 0.94 -15.21 11.13
CA LYS A 104 1.57 -14.29 10.19
C LYS A 104 0.75 -13.04 9.92
N TYR A 105 -0.57 -13.11 10.08
CA TYR A 105 -1.45 -12.02 9.66
C TYR A 105 -2.54 -11.70 10.67
N THR A 106 -2.75 -10.41 10.85
CA THR A 106 -3.88 -9.85 11.60
C THR A 106 -4.59 -8.85 10.69
N ILE A 107 -5.91 -8.91 10.68
CA ILE A 107 -6.74 -7.91 9.98
C ILE A 107 -7.19 -6.88 11.00
N VAL A 108 -6.92 -5.61 10.71
CA VAL A 108 -7.46 -4.49 11.47
C VAL A 108 -8.59 -3.89 10.66
N LYS A 109 -9.79 -3.86 11.23
CA LYS A 109 -10.98 -3.31 10.57
C LYS A 109 -11.17 -1.86 10.93
N SER A 110 -11.47 -1.05 9.92
CA SER A 110 -11.74 0.38 10.10
C SER A 110 -12.83 0.83 9.13
N VAL A 111 -13.36 2.01 9.39
CA VAL A 111 -14.39 2.64 8.57
C VAL A 111 -13.98 4.08 8.30
N LEU A 112 -13.96 4.47 7.03
CA LEU A 112 -13.90 5.86 6.63
C LEU A 112 -15.32 6.41 6.78
N VAL A 113 -15.49 7.38 7.68
CA VAL A 113 -16.79 7.94 8.00
C VAL A 113 -17.41 8.59 6.76
N GLY A 114 -18.68 8.28 6.50
CA GLY A 114 -19.42 8.86 5.39
C GLY A 114 -19.77 10.31 5.63
N THR A 115 -20.15 10.99 4.56
CA THR A 115 -20.65 12.37 4.57
C THR A 115 -22.02 12.39 3.89
N ASP A 116 -22.64 13.58 3.82
CA ASP A 116 -23.91 13.73 3.11
C ASP A 116 -23.81 13.38 1.63
N LYS A 117 -22.61 13.48 1.07
CA LYS A 117 -22.34 13.25 -0.37
C LYS A 117 -21.76 11.88 -0.68
N LYS A 118 -21.13 11.22 0.31
CA LYS A 118 -20.43 9.95 0.11
C LYS A 118 -20.79 8.98 1.24
N PRO A 119 -21.07 7.70 0.90
CA PRO A 119 -21.31 6.70 1.93
C PRO A 119 -20.04 6.38 2.70
N GLU A 120 -20.18 5.72 3.83
CA GLU A 120 -19.03 5.20 4.56
C GLU A 120 -18.32 4.12 3.74
N VAL A 121 -17.04 3.96 3.98
CA VAL A 121 -16.19 3.00 3.26
C VAL A 121 -15.51 2.07 4.27
N SER A 122 -15.68 0.77 4.09
CA SER A 122 -14.97 -0.24 4.88
C SER A 122 -13.54 -0.35 4.40
N ILE A 123 -12.58 -0.21 5.31
CA ILE A 123 -11.16 -0.38 5.03
C ILE A 123 -10.58 -1.39 6.02
N GLU A 124 -10.17 -2.53 5.50
CA GLU A 124 -9.48 -3.54 6.29
C GLU A 124 -7.99 -3.50 5.95
N TRP A 125 -7.18 -3.51 7.00
CA TRP A 125 -5.71 -3.44 6.89
C TRP A 125 -5.16 -4.83 7.17
N ARG A 126 -4.48 -5.42 6.18
CA ARG A 126 -3.82 -6.70 6.36
C ARG A 126 -2.42 -6.45 6.89
N VAL A 127 -2.22 -6.77 8.15
CA VAL A 127 -0.96 -6.52 8.87
C VAL A 127 -0.17 -7.81 8.98
N TYR A 128 1.08 -7.77 8.53
CA TYR A 128 2.01 -8.88 8.62
C TYR A 128 2.67 -8.85 9.98
N THR A 129 2.48 -9.91 10.76
CA THR A 129 2.88 -9.99 12.16
C THR A 129 3.82 -11.16 12.44
N LYS A 130 4.47 -11.71 11.41
CA LYS A 130 5.45 -12.79 11.60
C LYS A 130 6.58 -12.35 12.52
N ASN A 131 7.04 -11.10 12.39
CA ASN A 131 7.87 -10.47 13.41
C ASN A 131 6.94 -9.66 14.31
N PRO A 132 6.62 -10.16 15.53
CA PRO A 132 5.63 -9.51 16.39
C PRO A 132 6.06 -8.14 16.89
N GLU A 133 7.35 -7.82 16.87
CA GLU A 133 7.85 -6.52 17.31
C GLU A 133 7.79 -5.45 16.21
N LYS A 134 7.64 -5.88 14.95
CA LYS A 134 7.63 -4.96 13.80
C LYS A 134 6.51 -5.32 12.84
N PRO A 135 5.26 -4.99 13.17
CA PRO A 135 4.17 -5.18 12.23
C PRO A 135 4.37 -4.31 10.98
N MET A 136 3.96 -4.83 9.83
CA MET A 136 4.05 -4.13 8.54
C MET A 136 2.74 -4.30 7.79
N ILE A 137 2.32 -3.30 7.03
CA ILE A 137 1.14 -3.39 6.18
C ILE A 137 1.50 -4.16 4.92
N ARG A 138 0.66 -5.13 4.53
CA ARG A 138 0.80 -5.87 3.27
C ARG A 138 -0.35 -5.70 2.30
N ASP A 139 -1.51 -5.27 2.75
CA ASP A 139 -2.64 -5.04 1.86
C ASP A 139 -3.65 -4.11 2.51
N LEU A 140 -4.45 -3.47 1.67
CA LEU A 140 -5.67 -2.78 2.04
C LEU A 140 -6.82 -3.45 1.29
N ILE A 141 -7.88 -3.78 2.02
CA ILE A 141 -9.09 -4.37 1.45
C ILE A 141 -10.19 -3.33 1.61
N ILE A 142 -10.54 -2.68 0.50
CA ILE A 142 -11.51 -1.58 0.49
C ILE A 142 -12.81 -2.09 -0.10
N GLU A 143 -13.88 -2.06 0.71
CA GLU A 143 -15.19 -2.60 0.34
C GLU A 143 -15.08 -4.03 -0.19
N GLY A 144 -14.27 -4.85 0.49
CA GLY A 144 -14.07 -6.24 0.12
C GLY A 144 -13.08 -6.48 -1.02
N LEU A 145 -12.54 -5.42 -1.64
CA LEU A 145 -11.61 -5.53 -2.75
C LEU A 145 -10.17 -5.36 -2.28
N SER A 146 -9.36 -6.40 -2.43
CA SER A 146 -7.93 -6.37 -2.13
C SER A 146 -7.19 -5.54 -3.17
N LEU A 147 -6.48 -4.49 -2.73
CA LEU A 147 -5.68 -3.66 -3.63
C LEU A 147 -4.46 -4.41 -4.18
N ALA A 148 -3.82 -5.23 -3.34
CA ALA A 148 -2.67 -6.04 -3.77
C ALA A 148 -3.08 -7.06 -4.83
N ARG A 149 -4.22 -7.72 -4.65
CA ARG A 149 -4.73 -8.68 -5.62
C ARG A 149 -5.09 -8.01 -6.95
N THR A 150 -5.75 -6.86 -6.89
CA THR A 150 -6.09 -6.07 -8.07
C THR A 150 -4.82 -5.68 -8.82
N GLN A 151 -3.79 -5.26 -8.10
CA GLN A 151 -2.49 -4.90 -8.68
C GLN A 151 -1.84 -6.08 -9.39
N LYS A 152 -1.88 -7.26 -8.76
CA LYS A 152 -1.36 -8.49 -9.36
C LYS A 152 -2.09 -8.83 -10.66
N GLU A 153 -3.42 -8.71 -10.67
CA GLU A 153 -4.24 -8.98 -11.85
C GLU A 153 -3.92 -8.00 -12.99
N GLU A 154 -3.75 -6.72 -12.68
CA GLU A 154 -3.36 -5.69 -13.66
C GLU A 154 -1.99 -5.97 -14.26
N PHE A 155 -1.01 -6.32 -13.43
CA PHE A 155 0.34 -6.65 -13.91
C PHE A 155 0.34 -7.89 -14.78
N SER A 156 -0.39 -8.93 -14.38
CA SER A 156 -0.55 -10.14 -15.18
C SER A 156 -1.18 -9.85 -16.53
N SER A 157 -2.17 -8.97 -16.57
CA SER A 157 -2.83 -8.56 -17.81
C SER A 157 -1.85 -7.88 -18.77
N VAL A 158 -1.03 -6.95 -18.27
CA VAL A 158 0.00 -6.28 -19.09
C VAL A 158 0.97 -7.29 -19.69
N ILE A 159 1.43 -8.23 -18.88
CA ILE A 159 2.40 -9.24 -19.34
C ILE A 159 1.74 -10.20 -20.35
N GLU A 160 0.55 -10.70 -20.07
CA GLU A 160 -0.16 -11.65 -20.93
C GLU A 160 -0.55 -11.05 -22.28
N THR A 161 -1.01 -9.81 -22.31
CA THR A 161 -1.35 -9.12 -23.57
C THR A 161 -0.12 -8.81 -24.42
N ASN A 162 1.07 -8.96 -23.86
CA ASN A 162 2.35 -8.78 -24.56
C ASN A 162 3.11 -10.11 -24.66
N ASN A 163 2.39 -11.20 -24.82
CA ASN A 163 2.96 -12.56 -25.06
C ASN A 163 3.91 -13.04 -23.96
N GLY A 164 3.64 -12.68 -22.71
CA GLY A 164 4.46 -13.08 -21.58
C GLY A 164 5.74 -12.26 -21.40
N ASP A 165 5.89 -11.17 -22.13
CA ASP A 165 7.07 -10.32 -22.05
C ASP A 165 7.03 -9.40 -20.84
N VAL A 166 7.79 -9.75 -19.80
CA VAL A 166 7.87 -9.01 -18.54
C VAL A 166 8.46 -7.60 -18.75
N SER A 167 9.28 -7.39 -19.78
CA SER A 167 9.84 -6.06 -20.05
C SER A 167 8.78 -5.01 -20.35
N LYS A 168 7.62 -5.43 -20.83
CA LYS A 168 6.48 -4.53 -21.11
C LYS A 168 5.87 -4.00 -19.81
N LEU A 169 5.89 -4.78 -18.74
CA LEU A 169 5.50 -4.31 -17.42
C LEU A 169 6.47 -3.22 -16.95
N PHE A 170 7.77 -3.43 -17.11
CA PHE A 170 8.78 -2.44 -16.71
C PHE A 170 8.59 -1.13 -17.48
N GLU A 171 8.31 -1.19 -18.77
CA GLU A 171 8.02 -0.01 -19.59
C GLU A 171 6.79 0.74 -19.06
N THR A 172 5.72 0.01 -18.72
CA THR A 172 4.50 0.58 -18.15
C THR A 172 4.78 1.31 -16.84
N LEU A 173 5.56 0.70 -15.96
CA LEU A 173 5.94 1.31 -14.68
C LEU A 173 6.78 2.57 -14.89
N LYS A 174 7.75 2.52 -15.80
CA LYS A 174 8.59 3.68 -16.14
C LYS A 174 7.77 4.85 -16.65
N GLU A 175 6.82 4.60 -17.54
CA GLU A 175 5.93 5.62 -18.08
C GLU A 175 5.09 6.27 -16.98
N PHE A 176 4.53 5.47 -16.09
CA PHE A 176 3.75 5.98 -14.97
C PHE A 176 4.58 6.87 -14.05
N VAL A 177 5.79 6.44 -13.72
CA VAL A 177 6.69 7.18 -12.83
C VAL A 177 7.15 8.49 -13.46
N ALA A 178 7.30 8.53 -14.78
CA ALA A 178 7.79 9.72 -15.50
C ALA A 178 6.73 10.81 -15.69
N LYS A 179 5.45 10.50 -15.52
CA LYS A 179 4.37 11.51 -15.66
C LYS A 179 4.45 12.61 -14.57
#